data_a23c4ca18e93562766d36fdd7a930cc9
#
_entry.id   a23c4ca18e93562766d36fdd7a930cc9
#
_cell.length_a   1.000
_cell.length_b   1.000
_cell.length_c   1.000
_cell.angle_alpha   90.00
_cell.angle_beta   90.00
_cell.angle_gamma   90.00
#
_symmetry.space_group_name_H-M   'P 1'
#
loop_
_entity.id
_entity.type
_entity.pdbx_description
1 polymer ?
#
loop_
_entity_poly.entity_id
_entity_poly.type
_entity_poly.pdbx_seq_one_letter_code
_entity_poly.pdbx_strand_id
1 'polypeptide(L)'
;MDLLSLDRGESLVDIGAYCLMPNHFHLLLRQREEDGISRFMQKLVTGYTMYFNKKNERSGALFQGKFKSVHAHDDRYLKYVISYIHLNPARLLGEKSSLRAADFVRYPYSSYLDHLGHERVQNKIIDKQCLPDYFSNTEALEQEMQEWLTYEP
;
A
#
# COMPACT_ATOMS: atom_id res chain seq x y z
N MET A 1 22.04 -5.83 -8.62
CA MET A 1 22.04 -5.29 -7.23
C MET A 1 20.59 -5.35 -6.73
N ASP A 2 20.35 -6.15 -5.69
CA ASP A 2 19.02 -6.24 -5.09
C ASP A 2 18.82 -5.03 -4.16
N LEU A 3 18.04 -4.05 -4.61
CA LEU A 3 17.74 -2.82 -3.85
C LEU A 3 17.03 -3.10 -2.51
N LEU A 4 16.33 -4.22 -2.39
CA LEU A 4 15.64 -4.61 -1.17
C LEU A 4 16.57 -5.26 -0.13
N SER A 5 17.80 -5.58 -0.49
CA SER A 5 18.83 -6.11 0.42
C SER A 5 19.79 -5.03 0.96
N LEU A 6 19.66 -3.79 0.50
CA LEU A 6 20.47 -2.68 1.00
C LEU A 6 20.11 -2.37 2.46
N ASP A 7 21.13 -2.06 3.25
CA ASP A 7 20.92 -1.43 4.55
C ASP A 7 20.24 -0.07 4.35
N ARG A 8 19.07 0.09 4.96
CA ARG A 8 18.25 1.28 4.83
C ARG A 8 18.54 2.35 5.87
N GLY A 9 19.42 2.01 6.84
CA GLY A 9 19.64 2.86 8.00
C GLY A 9 18.35 3.10 8.80
N GLU A 10 18.23 4.26 9.41
CA GLU A 10 17.02 4.63 10.16
C GLU A 10 15.87 4.95 9.20
N SER A 11 14.73 4.30 9.45
CA SER A 11 13.52 4.48 8.65
C SER A 11 12.74 5.71 9.10
N LEU A 12 12.32 6.56 8.17
CA LEU A 12 11.47 7.74 8.43
C LEU A 12 10.04 7.35 8.79
N VAL A 13 9.58 6.23 8.24
CA VAL A 13 8.22 5.71 8.40
C VAL A 13 8.22 4.19 8.42
N ASP A 14 7.18 3.62 9.01
CA ASP A 14 6.78 2.24 8.77
C ASP A 14 5.67 2.21 7.72
N ILE A 15 5.71 1.23 6.84
CA ILE A 15 4.67 1.03 5.82
C ILE A 15 3.83 -0.17 6.26
N GLY A 16 2.59 0.08 6.69
CA GLY A 16 1.68 -0.97 7.14
C GLY A 16 0.96 -1.67 5.99
N ALA A 17 0.58 -0.92 4.95
CA ALA A 17 -0.07 -1.45 3.76
C ALA A 17 0.21 -0.56 2.55
N TYR A 18 0.16 -1.14 1.35
CA TYR A 18 0.25 -0.39 0.10
C TYR A 18 -0.53 -1.04 -1.04
N CYS A 19 -0.91 -0.21 -2.00
CA CYS A 19 -1.37 -0.64 -3.33
C CYS A 19 -0.88 0.35 -4.39
N LEU A 20 -0.12 -0.15 -5.36
CA LEU A 20 0.39 0.64 -6.49
C LEU A 20 -0.56 0.45 -7.67
N MET A 21 -1.27 1.51 -8.05
CA MET A 21 -2.17 1.54 -9.18
C MET A 21 -1.46 2.11 -10.42
N PRO A 22 -1.98 1.93 -11.64
CA PRO A 22 -1.32 2.41 -12.86
C PRO A 22 -1.01 3.91 -12.89
N ASN A 23 -1.81 4.74 -12.22
CA ASN A 23 -1.71 6.19 -12.24
C ASN A 23 -1.72 6.87 -10.87
N HIS A 24 -1.79 6.10 -9.79
CA HIS A 24 -1.73 6.58 -8.41
C HIS A 24 -1.30 5.45 -7.47
N PHE A 25 -1.13 5.75 -6.22
CA PHE A 25 -0.83 4.74 -5.20
C PHE A 25 -1.49 5.10 -3.86
N HIS A 26 -1.71 4.08 -3.05
CA HIS A 26 -2.17 4.21 -1.67
C HIS A 26 -1.13 3.62 -0.74
N LEU A 27 -0.86 4.33 0.35
CA LEU A 27 0.06 3.91 1.40
C LEU A 27 -0.59 4.12 2.76
N LEU A 28 -0.45 3.15 3.65
CA LEU A 28 -0.71 3.31 5.08
C LEU A 28 0.65 3.46 5.77
N LEU A 29 0.88 4.61 6.36
CA LEU A 29 2.16 4.99 6.94
C LEU A 29 2.03 5.31 8.43
N ARG A 30 2.98 4.82 9.22
CA ARG A 30 3.20 5.29 10.59
C ARG A 30 4.49 6.10 10.63
N GLN A 31 4.41 7.33 11.10
CA GLN A 31 5.57 8.21 11.26
C GLN A 31 6.43 7.74 12.43
N ARG A 32 7.75 7.68 12.24
CA ARG A 32 8.72 7.32 13.29
C ARG A 32 9.35 8.54 13.96
N GLU A 33 9.42 9.66 13.25
CA GLU A 33 10.00 10.90 13.73
C GLU A 33 9.18 12.10 13.21
N GLU A 34 9.41 13.27 13.76
CA GLU A 34 8.77 14.50 13.31
C GLU A 34 9.05 14.73 11.81
N ASP A 35 8.02 15.13 11.06
CA ASP A 35 8.06 15.30 9.61
C ASP A 35 8.46 14.06 8.79
N GLY A 36 8.53 12.88 9.41
CA GLY A 36 8.97 11.63 8.76
C GLY A 36 8.16 11.29 7.51
N ILE A 37 6.83 11.43 7.55
CA ILE A 37 5.95 11.18 6.38
C ILE A 37 6.27 12.18 5.26
N SER A 38 6.39 13.48 5.56
CA SER A 38 6.68 14.50 4.55
C SER A 38 8.02 14.28 3.87
N ARG A 39 9.05 13.96 4.65
CA ARG A 39 10.39 13.64 4.16
C ARG A 39 10.42 12.36 3.33
N PHE A 40 9.71 11.33 3.78
CA PHE A 40 9.58 10.07 3.05
C PHE A 40 8.89 10.30 1.70
N MET A 41 7.75 10.98 1.68
CA MET A 41 6.99 11.26 0.46
C MET A 41 7.79 12.12 -0.52
N GLN A 42 8.53 13.11 -0.04
CA GLN A 42 9.42 13.90 -0.88
C GLN A 42 10.48 13.04 -1.56
N LYS A 43 11.16 12.18 -0.81
CA LYS A 43 12.18 11.27 -1.35
C LYS A 43 11.59 10.28 -2.35
N LEU A 44 10.45 9.66 -2.01
CA LEU A 44 9.77 8.68 -2.85
C LEU A 44 9.36 9.29 -4.19
N VAL A 45 8.62 10.41 -4.15
CA VAL A 45 8.08 11.07 -5.35
C VAL A 45 9.20 11.62 -6.23
N THR A 46 10.22 12.25 -5.63
CA THR A 46 11.37 12.78 -6.37
C THR A 46 12.18 11.65 -7.01
N GLY A 47 12.53 10.64 -6.23
CA GLY A 47 13.31 9.49 -6.72
C GLY A 47 12.60 8.75 -7.85
N TYR A 48 11.31 8.48 -7.68
CA TYR A 48 10.51 7.83 -8.72
C TYR A 48 10.37 8.69 -9.98
N THR A 49 10.14 10.00 -9.84
CA THR A 49 10.07 10.93 -10.98
C THR A 49 11.38 10.95 -11.76
N MET A 50 12.52 11.01 -11.06
CA MET A 50 13.84 10.97 -11.71
C MET A 50 14.06 9.66 -12.47
N TYR A 51 13.75 8.53 -11.84
CA TYR A 51 13.86 7.21 -12.47
C TYR A 51 12.98 7.11 -13.70
N PHE A 52 11.69 7.48 -13.59
CA PHE A 52 10.71 7.41 -14.66
C PHE A 52 11.10 8.32 -15.84
N ASN A 53 11.51 9.55 -15.57
CA ASN A 53 11.95 10.49 -16.58
C ASN A 53 13.18 9.99 -17.34
N LYS A 54 14.18 9.46 -16.60
CA LYS A 54 15.37 8.88 -17.22
C LYS A 54 15.02 7.68 -18.09
N LYS A 55 14.18 6.77 -17.59
CA LYS A 55 13.79 5.55 -18.32
C LYS A 55 13.00 5.83 -19.60
N ASN A 56 12.19 6.89 -19.61
CA ASN A 56 11.28 7.23 -20.70
C ASN A 56 11.73 8.46 -21.49
N GLU A 57 12.99 8.90 -21.33
CA GLU A 57 13.58 10.05 -22.03
C GLU A 57 12.71 11.32 -21.99
N ARG A 58 12.10 11.59 -20.82
CA ARG A 58 11.23 12.74 -20.60
C ARG A 58 11.75 13.63 -19.48
N SER A 59 11.17 14.84 -19.34
CA SER A 59 11.47 15.79 -18.28
C SER A 59 10.20 16.34 -17.65
N GLY A 60 10.35 17.03 -16.53
CA GLY A 60 9.25 17.70 -15.83
C GLY A 60 8.57 16.83 -14.78
N ALA A 61 7.50 17.40 -14.20
CA ALA A 61 6.74 16.74 -13.13
C ALA A 61 6.02 15.48 -13.64
N LEU A 62 6.00 14.43 -12.81
CA LEU A 62 5.24 13.20 -13.05
C LEU A 62 3.93 13.22 -12.28
N PHE A 63 3.96 13.67 -11.03
CA PHE A 63 2.80 13.72 -10.16
C PHE A 63 2.10 15.08 -10.23
N GLN A 64 0.76 15.05 -10.13
CA GLN A 64 -0.07 16.24 -10.12
C GLN A 64 -0.21 16.79 -8.68
N GLY A 65 0.64 17.75 -8.33
CA GLY A 65 0.58 18.43 -7.05
C GLY A 65 1.15 17.63 -5.88
N LYS A 66 0.80 18.07 -4.67
CA LYS A 66 1.24 17.44 -3.42
C LYS A 66 0.44 16.17 -3.13
N PHE A 67 1.04 15.23 -2.38
CA PHE A 67 0.30 14.07 -1.88
C PHE A 67 -0.84 14.52 -0.95
N LYS A 68 -1.92 13.75 -0.95
CA LYS A 68 -3.05 13.93 -0.04
C LYS A 68 -2.92 12.91 1.09
N SER A 69 -3.21 13.32 2.30
CA SER A 69 -3.18 12.46 3.47
C SER A 69 -4.43 12.63 4.31
N VAL A 70 -4.85 11.53 4.93
CA VAL A 70 -5.92 11.49 5.93
C VAL A 70 -5.38 10.80 7.16
N HIS A 71 -5.60 11.38 8.32
CA HIS A 71 -5.19 10.77 9.57
C HIS A 71 -6.16 9.65 9.97
N ALA A 72 -5.65 8.44 10.17
CA ALA A 72 -6.41 7.34 10.72
C ALA A 72 -6.45 7.50 12.26
N HIS A 73 -7.56 8.01 12.77
CA HIS A 73 -7.68 8.51 14.14
C HIS A 73 -8.28 7.48 15.13
N ASP A 74 -8.84 6.38 14.62
CA ASP A 74 -9.38 5.30 15.44
C ASP A 74 -9.18 3.93 14.80
N ASP A 75 -9.29 2.88 15.61
CA ASP A 75 -9.07 1.49 15.21
C ASP A 75 -10.05 1.00 14.15
N ARG A 76 -11.30 1.41 14.24
CA ARG A 76 -12.33 1.01 13.28
C ARG A 76 -12.02 1.56 11.89
N TYR A 77 -11.65 2.84 11.84
CA TYR A 77 -11.25 3.49 10.59
C TYR A 77 -9.95 2.90 10.04
N LEU A 78 -8.97 2.61 10.91
CA LEU A 78 -7.71 2.02 10.50
C LEU A 78 -7.91 0.61 9.91
N LYS A 79 -8.75 -0.22 10.54
CA LYS A 79 -9.13 -1.55 10.01
C LYS A 79 -9.77 -1.43 8.62
N TYR A 80 -10.71 -0.50 8.46
CA TYR A 80 -11.33 -0.19 7.16
C TYR A 80 -10.29 0.22 6.11
N VAL A 81 -9.36 1.12 6.46
CA VAL A 81 -8.35 1.63 5.51
C VAL A 81 -7.45 0.51 4.98
N ILE A 82 -7.10 -0.48 5.80
CA ILE A 82 -6.33 -1.65 5.35
C ILE A 82 -7.08 -2.38 4.24
N SER A 83 -8.35 -2.70 4.46
CA SER A 83 -9.21 -3.36 3.46
C SER A 83 -9.41 -2.49 2.22
N TYR A 84 -9.66 -1.20 2.41
CA TYR A 84 -9.79 -0.23 1.32
C TYR A 84 -8.56 -0.19 0.42
N ILE A 85 -7.36 -0.14 0.99
CA ILE A 85 -6.10 -0.12 0.22
C ILE A 85 -5.99 -1.39 -0.63
N HIS A 86 -6.29 -2.55 -0.08
CA HIS A 86 -6.18 -3.81 -0.79
C HIS A 86 -7.28 -4.04 -1.84
N LEU A 87 -8.44 -3.40 -1.68
CA LEU A 87 -9.56 -3.46 -2.63
C LEU A 87 -9.43 -2.50 -3.82
N ASN A 88 -8.47 -1.58 -3.79
CA ASN A 88 -8.28 -0.61 -4.88
C ASN A 88 -8.19 -1.23 -6.28
N PRO A 89 -7.52 -2.37 -6.52
CA PRO A 89 -7.42 -2.95 -7.84
C PRO A 89 -8.70 -3.64 -8.34
N ALA A 90 -9.81 -3.61 -7.60
CA ALA A 90 -11.05 -4.29 -7.99
C ALA A 90 -11.46 -3.99 -9.44
N ARG A 91 -11.47 -2.73 -9.85
CA ARG A 91 -11.83 -2.32 -11.22
C ARG A 91 -10.89 -2.85 -12.30
N LEU A 92 -9.65 -3.21 -11.94
CA LEU A 92 -8.68 -3.79 -12.87
C LEU A 92 -8.84 -5.31 -12.97
N LEU A 93 -9.42 -5.94 -11.95
CA LEU A 93 -9.58 -7.39 -11.86
C LEU A 93 -10.89 -7.88 -12.49
N GLY A 94 -11.93 -7.03 -12.54
CA GLY A 94 -13.22 -7.38 -13.13
C GLY A 94 -14.38 -6.56 -12.57
N GLU A 95 -15.60 -7.03 -12.82
CA GLU A 95 -16.80 -6.44 -12.22
C GLU A 95 -16.85 -6.74 -10.73
N LYS A 96 -17.07 -5.71 -9.91
CA LYS A 96 -17.06 -5.81 -8.44
C LYS A 96 -17.99 -6.92 -7.93
N SER A 97 -19.17 -7.07 -8.54
CA SER A 97 -20.19 -8.07 -8.18
C SER A 97 -19.74 -9.52 -8.39
N SER A 98 -18.74 -9.77 -9.24
CA SER A 98 -18.20 -11.10 -9.54
C SER A 98 -16.92 -11.42 -8.78
N LEU A 99 -16.30 -10.43 -8.11
CA LEU A 99 -15.03 -10.61 -7.42
C LEU A 99 -15.22 -11.25 -6.03
N ARG A 100 -14.24 -12.05 -5.66
CA ARG A 100 -14.04 -12.58 -4.30
C ARG A 100 -12.70 -12.09 -3.76
N ALA A 101 -12.55 -12.06 -2.44
CA ALA A 101 -11.31 -11.67 -1.79
C ALA A 101 -10.10 -12.43 -2.34
N ALA A 102 -10.24 -13.73 -2.62
CA ALA A 102 -9.19 -14.56 -3.22
C ALA A 102 -8.73 -14.10 -4.62
N ASP A 103 -9.52 -13.33 -5.35
CA ASP A 103 -9.13 -12.86 -6.69
C ASP A 103 -8.02 -11.80 -6.64
N PHE A 104 -7.88 -11.11 -5.50
CA PHE A 104 -6.88 -10.05 -5.32
C PHE A 104 -5.44 -10.55 -5.24
N VAL A 105 -5.22 -11.85 -5.04
CA VAL A 105 -3.88 -12.46 -5.16
C VAL A 105 -3.28 -12.32 -6.56
N ARG A 106 -4.12 -12.10 -7.57
CA ARG A 106 -3.68 -11.85 -8.96
C ARG A 106 -3.06 -10.47 -9.17
N TYR A 107 -3.15 -9.58 -8.16
CA TYR A 107 -2.58 -8.23 -8.25
C TYR A 107 -1.29 -8.12 -7.42
N PRO A 108 -0.12 -8.32 -8.03
CA PRO A 108 1.14 -8.44 -7.30
C PRO A 108 1.68 -7.08 -6.76
N TYR A 109 1.09 -5.96 -7.18
CA TYR A 109 1.51 -4.61 -6.81
C TYR A 109 0.81 -4.07 -5.55
N SER A 110 0.26 -4.97 -4.74
CA SER A 110 -0.36 -4.70 -3.46
C SER A 110 0.31 -5.49 -2.35
N SER A 111 0.30 -4.97 -1.13
CA SER A 111 0.73 -5.68 0.08
C SER A 111 -0.27 -6.75 0.55
N TYR A 112 -1.37 -6.98 -0.16
CA TYR A 112 -2.33 -8.02 0.20
C TYR A 112 -1.69 -9.41 0.31
N LEU A 113 -0.85 -9.78 -0.67
CA LEU A 113 -0.08 -11.02 -0.63
C LEU A 113 0.81 -11.15 0.61
N ASP A 114 1.43 -10.04 1.02
CA ASP A 114 2.28 -10.01 2.22
C ASP A 114 1.43 -10.26 3.48
N HIS A 115 0.25 -9.67 3.57
CA HIS A 115 -0.69 -9.87 4.68
C HIS A 115 -1.25 -11.30 4.71
N LEU A 116 -1.41 -11.95 3.56
CA LEU A 116 -1.76 -13.37 3.46
C LEU A 116 -0.59 -14.32 3.79
N GLY A 117 0.60 -13.81 4.04
CA GLY A 117 1.77 -14.63 4.40
C GLY A 117 2.52 -15.23 3.23
N HIS A 118 2.26 -14.79 2.00
CA HIS A 118 3.05 -15.24 0.84
C HIS A 118 4.50 -14.77 0.97
N GLU A 119 5.44 -15.69 0.77
CA GLU A 119 6.86 -15.36 0.75
C GLU A 119 7.26 -14.72 -0.58
N ARG A 120 7.67 -13.47 -0.52
CA ARG A 120 8.16 -12.71 -1.67
C ARG A 120 9.13 -11.61 -1.22
N VAL A 121 9.96 -11.13 -2.13
CA VAL A 121 10.97 -10.09 -1.81
C VAL A 121 10.34 -8.79 -1.31
N GLN A 122 9.12 -8.49 -1.73
CA GLN A 122 8.35 -7.31 -1.33
C GLN A 122 7.95 -7.32 0.15
N ASN A 123 7.97 -8.47 0.84
CA ASN A 123 7.72 -8.54 2.29
C ASN A 123 8.64 -7.60 3.09
N LYS A 124 9.83 -7.29 2.53
CA LYS A 124 10.76 -6.33 3.13
C LYS A 124 10.29 -4.89 3.08
N ILE A 125 9.23 -4.56 2.32
CA ILE A 125 8.70 -3.20 2.20
C ILE A 125 7.84 -2.85 3.39
N ILE A 126 7.04 -3.82 3.88
CA ILE A 126 6.07 -3.59 4.94
C ILE A 126 6.59 -3.98 6.32
N ASP A 127 6.10 -3.27 7.32
CA ASP A 127 6.23 -3.63 8.73
C ASP A 127 4.82 -3.90 9.29
N LYS A 128 4.45 -5.18 9.38
CA LYS A 128 3.13 -5.57 9.92
C LYS A 128 3.01 -5.23 11.42
N GLN A 129 4.13 -5.16 12.15
CA GLN A 129 4.13 -4.86 13.58
C GLN A 129 3.77 -3.40 13.86
N CYS A 130 3.77 -2.55 12.82
CA CYS A 130 3.31 -1.17 12.97
C CYS A 130 1.77 -1.06 13.08
N LEU A 131 1.04 -2.12 12.80
CA LEU A 131 -0.41 -2.20 12.87
C LEU A 131 -0.85 -3.00 14.09
N PRO A 132 -1.97 -2.66 14.73
CA PRO A 132 -2.63 -3.54 15.67
C PRO A 132 -3.03 -4.86 14.99
N ASP A 133 -3.12 -5.93 15.77
CA ASP A 133 -3.55 -7.24 15.29
C ASP A 133 -5.09 -7.27 15.11
N TYR A 134 -5.54 -6.69 14.00
CA TYR A 134 -6.97 -6.65 13.68
C TYR A 134 -7.49 -7.94 13.07
N PHE A 135 -6.60 -8.77 12.53
CA PHE A 135 -6.96 -9.99 11.82
C PHE A 135 -6.23 -11.15 12.47
N SER A 136 -6.96 -11.98 13.19
CA SER A 136 -6.40 -13.12 13.92
C SER A 136 -5.71 -14.14 13.01
N ASN A 137 -6.10 -14.17 11.74
CA ASN A 137 -5.54 -15.03 10.69
C ASN A 137 -5.87 -14.48 9.30
N THR A 138 -5.39 -15.15 8.26
CA THR A 138 -5.62 -14.77 6.86
C THR A 138 -7.09 -14.86 6.46
N GLU A 139 -7.83 -15.82 7.00
CA GLU A 139 -9.26 -16.00 6.72
C GLU A 139 -10.08 -14.81 7.24
N ALA A 140 -9.72 -14.26 8.41
CA ALA A 140 -10.37 -13.07 8.96
C ALA A 140 -10.16 -11.82 8.06
N LEU A 141 -8.97 -11.68 7.47
CA LEU A 141 -8.70 -10.62 6.50
C LEU A 141 -9.51 -10.82 5.20
N GLU A 142 -9.54 -12.03 4.69
CA GLU A 142 -10.31 -12.37 3.47
C GLU A 142 -11.82 -12.14 3.69
N GLN A 143 -12.34 -12.52 4.86
CA GLN A 143 -13.74 -12.28 5.22
C GLN A 143 -14.05 -10.78 5.28
N GLU A 144 -13.23 -9.99 5.95
CA GLU A 144 -13.39 -8.53 6.01
C GLU A 144 -13.39 -7.90 4.61
N MET A 145 -12.46 -8.31 3.75
CA MET A 145 -12.43 -7.84 2.37
C MET A 145 -13.68 -8.26 1.58
N GLN A 146 -14.17 -9.48 1.80
CA GLN A 146 -15.40 -9.95 1.15
C GLN A 146 -16.62 -9.16 1.59
N GLU A 147 -16.73 -8.81 2.87
CA GLU A 147 -17.80 -7.95 3.40
C GLU A 147 -17.79 -6.57 2.72
N TRP A 148 -16.62 -5.96 2.56
CA TRP A 148 -16.51 -4.67 1.85
C TRP A 148 -16.76 -4.75 0.34
N LEU A 149 -16.48 -5.88 -0.30
CA LEU A 149 -16.84 -6.10 -1.71
C LEU A 149 -18.35 -6.15 -1.93
N THR A 150 -19.08 -6.73 -0.98
CA THR A 150 -20.54 -6.88 -1.06
C THR A 150 -21.30 -5.70 -0.48
N TYR A 151 -20.60 -4.81 0.26
CA TYR A 151 -21.23 -3.63 0.84
C TYR A 151 -21.65 -2.65 -0.27
N GLU A 152 -22.95 -2.37 -0.35
CA GLU A 152 -23.55 -1.29 -1.11
C GLU A 152 -23.94 -0.19 -0.11
N PRO A 153 -23.41 1.05 -0.26
CA PRO A 153 -23.75 2.16 0.63
C PRO A 153 -25.17 2.69 0.38
#